data_61c5ef9177397caa2dc9104ec1dbd506
#
_entry.id   61c5ef9177397caa2dc9104ec1dbd506
#
_cell.length_a   1.000
_cell.length_b   1.000
_cell.length_c   1.000
_cell.angle_alpha   90.00
_cell.angle_beta   90.00
_cell.angle_gamma   90.00
#
_symmetry.space_group_name_H-M   'P 1'
#
loop_
_entity.id
_entity.type
_entity.pdbx_description
1 polymer ?
#
loop_
_entity_poly.entity_id
_entity_poly.type
_entity_poly.pdbx_seq_one_letter_code
_entity_poly.pdbx_strand_id
1 'polypeptide(L)'
;MPTTIPLKLTLSAREKLEGLLTQRTLAHAYARRVRIVLLAADGVSGVEISRRVSISHFQVSRIRRRFEQGGVEGLAERHRSGRGNRVADAVVRKIVAKVMTPPPSGYSHWSCPQLAKAFGLGKSVIHKILRANDLKPHLSSTFKVSKDPRFAEKAADVVGLYLNPPARAVVISLDEKTQVQALDRTQPMLPMRPGQIERHTHDYHRNGVVDLYAALEVATGRVVGQCTKSHTGADFLGFMKSLARAFPQTALHVILDNSSTHSTPDVQAWLAAHDRIHFHFTPTSASWLNQVEGFFSILTRRSLRRTSFPTKTSLKRHIQDYLRRWNEDPTPFVWTKSAHTIVRDHRRNIARMSRMEH
;
A
#
# COMPACT_ATOMS: atom_id res chain seq x y z
N MET A 1 -28.20 -38.43 51.94
CA MET A 1 -27.92 -37.60 50.78
C MET A 1 -27.24 -36.32 51.23
N PRO A 2 -26.10 -35.88 50.73
CA PRO A 2 -25.50 -34.64 51.21
C PRO A 2 -26.41 -33.49 50.80
N THR A 3 -26.90 -32.76 51.78
CA THR A 3 -27.75 -31.55 51.65
C THR A 3 -26.96 -30.49 50.91
N THR A 4 -27.32 -30.21 49.67
CA THR A 4 -26.66 -29.19 48.83
C THR A 4 -27.20 -27.83 49.31
N ILE A 5 -26.34 -27.00 49.92
CA ILE A 5 -26.71 -25.64 50.31
C ILE A 5 -26.94 -24.85 49.01
N PRO A 6 -28.16 -24.31 48.77
CA PRO A 6 -28.44 -23.49 47.60
C PRO A 6 -27.56 -22.24 47.57
N LEU A 7 -27.13 -21.82 46.41
CA LEU A 7 -26.37 -20.60 46.21
C LEU A 7 -27.30 -19.40 46.46
N LYS A 8 -26.97 -18.52 47.40
CA LYS A 8 -27.76 -17.31 47.66
C LYS A 8 -27.65 -16.33 46.50
N LEU A 9 -28.78 -16.05 45.87
CA LEU A 9 -28.88 -15.11 44.73
C LEU A 9 -29.86 -13.98 45.12
N THR A 10 -29.49 -12.73 44.88
CA THR A 10 -30.43 -11.60 44.98
C THR A 10 -31.32 -11.57 43.73
N LEU A 11 -32.55 -11.02 43.87
CA LEU A 11 -33.49 -10.90 42.75
C LEU A 11 -32.81 -10.14 41.55
N SER A 12 -32.15 -9.03 41.84
CA SER A 12 -31.44 -8.24 40.81
C SER A 12 -30.31 -9.04 40.13
N ALA A 13 -29.54 -9.86 40.87
CA ALA A 13 -28.52 -10.70 40.27
C ALA A 13 -29.12 -11.82 39.39
N ARG A 14 -30.27 -12.38 39.78
CA ARG A 14 -30.97 -13.37 39.01
C ARG A 14 -31.47 -12.81 37.67
N GLU A 15 -32.17 -11.66 37.70
CA GLU A 15 -32.66 -10.99 36.51
C GLU A 15 -31.51 -10.65 35.54
N LYS A 16 -30.38 -10.17 36.06
CA LYS A 16 -29.19 -9.87 35.28
C LYS A 16 -28.60 -11.11 34.61
N LEU A 17 -28.55 -12.24 35.32
CA LEU A 17 -28.05 -13.50 34.79
C LEU A 17 -28.99 -14.10 33.72
N GLU A 18 -30.29 -14.04 33.94
CA GLU A 18 -31.31 -14.50 32.98
C GLU A 18 -31.30 -13.61 31.73
N GLY A 19 -31.20 -12.30 31.87
CA GLY A 19 -31.07 -11.37 30.78
C GLY A 19 -29.79 -11.57 29.95
N LEU A 20 -28.69 -12.03 30.53
CA LEU A 20 -27.49 -12.40 29.80
C LEU A 20 -27.74 -13.61 28.88
N LEU A 21 -28.54 -14.58 29.31
CA LEU A 21 -28.83 -15.79 28.51
C LEU A 21 -29.71 -15.53 27.28
N THR A 22 -30.43 -14.40 27.24
CA THR A 22 -31.25 -14.01 26.07
C THR A 22 -30.42 -13.36 24.96
N GLN A 23 -29.16 -12.96 25.23
CA GLN A 23 -28.29 -12.31 24.27
C GLN A 23 -27.78 -13.30 23.22
N ARG A 24 -28.05 -13.06 21.93
CA ARG A 24 -27.62 -13.91 20.81
C ARG A 24 -26.11 -14.01 20.64
N THR A 25 -25.36 -13.02 21.12
CA THR A 25 -23.89 -12.90 20.93
C THR A 25 -23.10 -13.36 22.17
N LEU A 26 -23.76 -13.90 23.19
CA LEU A 26 -23.08 -14.34 24.40
C LEU A 26 -22.13 -15.52 24.13
N ALA A 27 -20.86 -15.38 24.53
CA ALA A 27 -19.88 -16.44 24.35
C ALA A 27 -20.34 -17.73 25.07
N HIS A 28 -20.32 -18.86 24.37
CA HIS A 28 -20.80 -20.16 24.87
C HIS A 28 -20.23 -20.55 26.26
N ALA A 29 -18.93 -20.27 26.47
CA ALA A 29 -18.27 -20.54 27.73
C ALA A 29 -18.82 -19.66 28.89
N TYR A 30 -19.24 -18.43 28.60
CA TYR A 30 -19.81 -17.52 29.56
C TYR A 30 -21.27 -17.91 29.87
N ALA A 31 -22.07 -18.18 28.85
CA ALA A 31 -23.44 -18.69 28.99
C ALA A 31 -23.48 -19.95 29.85
N ARG A 32 -22.54 -20.87 29.68
CA ARG A 32 -22.42 -22.09 30.48
C ARG A 32 -22.15 -21.76 31.96
N ARG A 33 -21.27 -20.79 32.27
CA ARG A 33 -21.01 -20.34 33.66
C ARG A 33 -22.24 -19.72 34.29
N VAL A 34 -23.01 -18.94 33.56
CA VAL A 34 -24.27 -18.35 33.99
C VAL A 34 -25.29 -19.42 34.35
N ARG A 35 -25.48 -20.42 33.44
CA ARG A 35 -26.40 -21.55 33.70
C ARG A 35 -26.03 -22.34 34.95
N ILE A 36 -24.75 -22.57 35.23
CA ILE A 36 -24.28 -23.23 36.44
C ILE A 36 -24.69 -22.50 37.69
N VAL A 37 -24.58 -21.17 37.72
CA VAL A 37 -24.97 -20.34 38.88
C VAL A 37 -26.45 -20.35 39.07
N LEU A 38 -27.26 -20.23 38.02
CA LEU A 38 -28.73 -20.29 38.13
C LEU A 38 -29.20 -21.66 38.66
N LEU A 39 -28.70 -22.78 38.09
CA LEU A 39 -29.01 -24.12 38.55
C LEU A 39 -28.61 -24.35 40.02
N ALA A 40 -27.47 -23.80 40.44
CA ALA A 40 -27.03 -23.89 41.82
C ALA A 40 -27.89 -23.03 42.77
N ALA A 41 -28.44 -21.92 42.30
CA ALA A 41 -29.42 -21.12 43.07
C ALA A 41 -30.79 -21.80 43.19
N ASP A 42 -31.17 -22.59 42.17
CA ASP A 42 -32.38 -23.41 42.18
C ASP A 42 -32.24 -24.68 43.06
N GLY A 43 -31.13 -24.82 43.78
CA GLY A 43 -30.90 -25.96 44.67
C GLY A 43 -30.45 -27.26 44.02
N VAL A 44 -30.13 -27.24 42.72
CA VAL A 44 -29.64 -28.41 41.99
C VAL A 44 -28.26 -28.82 42.51
N SER A 45 -28.07 -30.10 42.79
CA SER A 45 -26.79 -30.62 43.31
C SER A 45 -25.64 -30.43 42.32
N GLY A 46 -24.41 -30.22 42.81
CA GLY A 46 -23.25 -30.02 41.97
C GLY A 46 -22.95 -31.20 41.05
N VAL A 47 -23.31 -32.43 41.43
CA VAL A 47 -23.20 -33.63 40.61
C VAL A 47 -24.19 -33.59 39.43
N GLU A 48 -25.43 -33.19 39.71
CA GLU A 48 -26.45 -33.08 38.67
C GLU A 48 -26.18 -31.91 37.75
N ILE A 49 -25.68 -30.75 38.25
CA ILE A 49 -25.21 -29.65 37.39
C ILE A 49 -24.08 -30.12 36.47
N SER A 50 -23.11 -30.87 37.01
CA SER A 50 -21.99 -31.43 36.26
C SER A 50 -22.48 -32.27 35.05
N ARG A 51 -23.51 -33.09 35.26
CA ARG A 51 -24.14 -33.88 34.17
C ARG A 51 -24.83 -33.00 33.13
N ARG A 52 -25.68 -32.05 33.57
CA ARG A 52 -26.48 -31.18 32.68
C ARG A 52 -25.62 -30.27 31.78
N VAL A 53 -24.50 -29.80 32.29
CA VAL A 53 -23.61 -28.85 31.56
C VAL A 53 -22.35 -29.53 31.01
N SER A 54 -22.21 -30.84 31.17
CA SER A 54 -21.09 -31.65 30.63
C SER A 54 -19.71 -31.12 31.03
N ILE A 55 -19.51 -30.87 32.34
CA ILE A 55 -18.19 -30.48 32.90
C ILE A 55 -17.95 -31.20 34.23
N SER A 56 -16.72 -31.25 34.70
CA SER A 56 -16.40 -31.92 35.98
C SER A 56 -17.01 -31.20 37.17
N HIS A 57 -17.36 -31.93 38.21
CA HIS A 57 -17.87 -31.39 39.47
C HIS A 57 -16.91 -30.37 40.12
N PHE A 58 -15.60 -30.58 39.94
CA PHE A 58 -14.57 -29.63 40.38
C PHE A 58 -14.71 -28.25 39.68
N GLN A 59 -15.01 -28.27 38.39
CA GLN A 59 -15.23 -27.00 37.62
C GLN A 59 -16.53 -26.34 38.07
N VAL A 60 -17.60 -27.08 38.37
CA VAL A 60 -18.84 -26.53 38.93
C VAL A 60 -18.56 -25.83 40.25
N SER A 61 -17.86 -26.47 41.19
CA SER A 61 -17.49 -25.91 42.48
C SER A 61 -16.63 -24.65 42.33
N ARG A 62 -15.68 -24.63 41.42
CA ARG A 62 -14.84 -23.48 41.13
C ARG A 62 -15.65 -22.28 40.60
N ILE A 63 -16.66 -22.53 39.72
CA ILE A 63 -17.50 -21.48 39.16
C ILE A 63 -18.43 -20.90 40.26
N ARG A 64 -18.99 -21.75 41.11
CA ARG A 64 -19.79 -21.31 42.28
C ARG A 64 -18.96 -20.38 43.17
N ARG A 65 -17.74 -20.81 43.58
CA ARG A 65 -16.85 -19.99 44.43
C ARG A 65 -16.49 -18.66 43.76
N ARG A 66 -16.27 -18.65 42.43
CA ARG A 66 -15.99 -17.41 41.68
C ARG A 66 -17.17 -16.43 41.73
N PHE A 67 -18.39 -16.96 41.64
CA PHE A 67 -19.59 -16.14 41.77
C PHE A 67 -19.79 -15.63 43.21
N GLU A 68 -19.58 -16.47 44.24
CA GLU A 68 -19.65 -16.07 45.65
C GLU A 68 -18.67 -14.94 46.00
N GLN A 69 -17.48 -14.96 45.39
CA GLN A 69 -16.43 -13.97 45.62
C GLN A 69 -16.57 -12.67 44.82
N GLY A 70 -17.08 -12.75 43.61
CA GLY A 70 -17.08 -11.61 42.68
C GLY A 70 -18.41 -11.36 41.96
N GLY A 71 -19.50 -11.97 42.41
CA GLY A 71 -20.81 -11.81 41.78
C GLY A 71 -20.83 -12.15 40.29
N VAL A 72 -21.67 -11.43 39.56
CA VAL A 72 -21.79 -11.61 38.08
C VAL A 72 -20.49 -11.33 37.36
N GLU A 73 -19.72 -10.36 37.83
CA GLU A 73 -18.41 -10.02 37.22
C GLU A 73 -17.37 -11.11 37.43
N GLY A 74 -17.46 -11.86 38.55
CA GLY A 74 -16.64 -13.04 38.81
C GLY A 74 -16.77 -14.14 37.75
N LEU A 75 -17.83 -14.16 36.95
CA LEU A 75 -18.04 -15.11 35.86
C LEU A 75 -17.33 -14.72 34.55
N ALA A 76 -16.87 -13.47 34.44
CA ALA A 76 -16.14 -13.01 33.25
C ALA A 76 -14.88 -13.85 32.99
N GLU A 77 -14.43 -13.91 31.76
CA GLU A 77 -13.18 -14.60 31.41
C GLU A 77 -12.00 -13.80 31.98
N ARG A 78 -11.22 -14.44 32.85
CA ARG A 78 -9.96 -13.84 33.31
C ARG A 78 -8.98 -13.77 32.17
N HIS A 79 -8.35 -12.64 31.97
CA HIS A 79 -7.22 -12.53 31.05
C HIS A 79 -6.19 -13.62 31.41
N ARG A 80 -5.94 -14.52 30.48
CA ARG A 80 -4.87 -15.50 30.63
C ARG A 80 -3.57 -14.76 30.40
N SER A 81 -2.77 -14.57 31.45
CA SER A 81 -1.39 -14.14 31.28
C SER A 81 -0.71 -15.22 30.42
N GLY A 82 -0.58 -14.99 29.12
CA GLY A 82 0.15 -15.87 28.22
C GLY A 82 1.58 -16.09 28.75
N ARG A 83 2.30 -17.05 28.18
CA ARG A 83 3.72 -17.25 28.51
C ARG A 83 4.47 -15.94 28.26
N GLY A 84 4.98 -15.29 29.30
CA GLY A 84 5.68 -14.01 29.22
C GLY A 84 6.77 -13.98 28.16
N ASN A 85 7.17 -12.81 27.72
CA ASN A 85 8.25 -12.63 26.74
C ASN A 85 9.49 -13.43 27.18
N ARG A 86 9.89 -14.41 26.36
CA ARG A 86 11.07 -15.26 26.65
C ARG A 86 12.38 -14.51 26.43
N VAL A 87 12.35 -13.32 25.85
CA VAL A 87 13.52 -12.52 25.49
C VAL A 87 13.48 -11.23 26.29
N ALA A 88 14.54 -10.97 27.04
CA ALA A 88 14.65 -9.74 27.82
C ALA A 88 14.72 -8.51 26.91
N ASP A 89 14.12 -7.40 27.33
CA ASP A 89 14.07 -6.15 26.55
C ASP A 89 15.47 -5.62 26.18
N ALA A 90 16.45 -5.84 27.04
CA ALA A 90 17.84 -5.50 26.76
C ALA A 90 18.39 -6.24 25.54
N VAL A 91 18.01 -7.51 25.34
CA VAL A 91 18.40 -8.30 24.17
C VAL A 91 17.66 -7.83 22.94
N VAL A 92 16.36 -7.49 23.07
CA VAL A 92 15.58 -6.90 21.97
C VAL A 92 16.23 -5.62 21.47
N ARG A 93 16.61 -4.70 22.37
CA ARG A 93 17.33 -3.47 22.01
C ARG A 93 18.64 -3.73 21.28
N LYS A 94 19.42 -4.73 21.74
CA LYS A 94 20.68 -5.12 21.07
C LYS A 94 20.44 -5.67 19.66
N ILE A 95 19.38 -6.46 19.45
CA ILE A 95 19.02 -6.98 18.12
C ILE A 95 18.60 -5.82 17.19
N VAL A 96 17.76 -4.90 17.67
CA VAL A 96 17.34 -3.69 16.91
C VAL A 96 18.57 -2.86 16.53
N ALA A 97 19.44 -2.56 17.48
CA ALA A 97 20.69 -1.82 17.22
C ALA A 97 21.58 -2.55 16.19
N LYS A 98 21.71 -3.87 16.29
CA LYS A 98 22.53 -4.65 15.37
C LYS A 98 22.01 -4.62 13.94
N VAL A 99 20.69 -4.71 13.75
CA VAL A 99 20.05 -4.62 12.41
C VAL A 99 20.31 -3.27 11.73
N MET A 100 20.43 -2.21 12.52
CA MET A 100 20.72 -0.84 12.03
C MET A 100 22.20 -0.63 11.65
N THR A 101 23.08 -1.57 11.95
CA THR A 101 24.49 -1.52 11.52
C THR A 101 24.69 -2.24 10.18
N PRO A 102 25.76 -1.93 9.43
CA PRO A 102 26.10 -2.67 8.22
C PRO A 102 26.16 -4.18 8.47
N PRO A 103 25.70 -5.02 7.54
CA PRO A 103 25.85 -6.47 7.65
C PRO A 103 27.32 -6.89 7.48
N PRO A 104 27.66 -8.16 7.73
CA PRO A 104 29.00 -8.68 7.45
C PRO A 104 29.35 -8.52 5.96
N SER A 105 30.64 -8.43 5.66
CA SER A 105 31.14 -8.35 4.29
C SER A 105 30.53 -9.46 3.40
N GLY A 106 30.16 -9.11 2.18
CA GLY A 106 29.50 -10.00 1.24
C GLY A 106 27.98 -10.11 1.36
N TYR A 107 27.38 -9.43 2.32
CA TYR A 107 25.92 -9.38 2.48
C TYR A 107 25.39 -7.95 2.32
N SER A 108 24.20 -7.82 1.71
CA SER A 108 23.53 -6.52 1.54
C SER A 108 22.65 -6.11 2.72
N HIS A 109 22.25 -7.08 3.57
CA HIS A 109 21.39 -6.85 4.72
C HIS A 109 21.46 -7.98 5.73
N TRP A 110 21.03 -7.71 6.97
CA TRP A 110 20.91 -8.74 8.00
C TRP A 110 19.71 -9.65 7.73
N SER A 111 19.91 -10.94 7.68
CA SER A 111 18.85 -11.94 7.59
C SER A 111 18.46 -12.49 8.97
N CYS A 112 17.20 -12.99 9.09
CA CYS A 112 16.78 -13.67 10.33
C CYS A 112 17.69 -14.84 10.74
N PRO A 113 18.22 -15.71 9.84
CA PRO A 113 19.16 -16.74 10.21
C PRO A 113 20.48 -16.21 10.78
N GLN A 114 21.04 -15.16 10.21
CA GLN A 114 22.29 -14.54 10.70
C GLN A 114 22.10 -13.94 12.10
N LEU A 115 21.01 -13.20 12.31
CA LEU A 115 20.68 -12.65 13.63
C LEU A 115 20.38 -13.76 14.64
N ALA A 116 19.68 -14.81 14.23
CA ALA A 116 19.42 -15.98 15.08
C ALA A 116 20.73 -16.62 15.59
N LYS A 117 21.70 -16.79 14.68
CA LYS A 117 23.03 -17.30 15.02
C LYS A 117 23.81 -16.35 15.95
N ALA A 118 23.77 -15.04 15.64
CA ALA A 118 24.49 -14.02 16.41
C ALA A 118 23.99 -13.86 17.86
N PHE A 119 22.69 -14.09 18.10
CA PHE A 119 22.06 -13.90 19.41
C PHE A 119 21.66 -15.21 20.11
N GLY A 120 21.92 -16.37 19.52
CA GLY A 120 21.55 -17.68 20.10
C GLY A 120 20.03 -17.88 20.22
N LEU A 121 19.23 -17.27 19.32
CA LEU A 121 17.77 -17.29 19.34
C LEU A 121 17.19 -18.03 18.13
N GLY A 122 15.95 -18.51 18.25
CA GLY A 122 15.25 -19.11 17.12
C GLY A 122 14.88 -18.07 16.05
N LYS A 123 14.89 -18.45 14.75
CA LYS A 123 14.54 -17.60 13.61
C LYS A 123 13.14 -16.94 13.76
N SER A 124 12.16 -17.69 14.27
CA SER A 124 10.82 -17.20 14.52
C SER A 124 10.75 -16.11 15.59
N VAL A 125 11.64 -16.18 16.59
CA VAL A 125 11.77 -15.17 17.64
C VAL A 125 12.35 -13.88 17.06
N ILE A 126 13.43 -13.99 16.28
CA ILE A 126 14.01 -12.84 15.55
C ILE A 126 12.95 -12.18 14.65
N HIS A 127 12.24 -12.98 13.83
CA HIS A 127 11.19 -12.46 12.95
C HIS A 127 10.10 -11.69 13.73
N LYS A 128 9.65 -12.22 14.88
CA LYS A 128 8.68 -11.52 15.75
C LYS A 128 9.22 -10.19 16.28
N ILE A 129 10.49 -10.17 16.70
CA ILE A 129 11.16 -8.96 17.19
C ILE A 129 11.25 -7.91 16.07
N LEU A 130 11.73 -8.28 14.88
CA LEU A 130 11.82 -7.37 13.75
C LEU A 130 10.44 -6.81 13.36
N ARG A 131 9.42 -7.67 13.29
CA ARG A 131 8.05 -7.28 12.98
C ARG A 131 7.47 -6.33 14.03
N ALA A 132 7.69 -6.59 15.32
CA ALA A 132 7.21 -5.74 16.41
C ALA A 132 7.85 -4.34 16.41
N ASN A 133 9.05 -4.20 15.83
CA ASN A 133 9.77 -2.93 15.68
C ASN A 133 9.68 -2.35 14.25
N ASP A 134 8.80 -2.88 13.39
CA ASP A 134 8.62 -2.51 11.97
C ASP A 134 9.92 -2.51 11.15
N LEU A 135 10.87 -3.39 11.48
CA LEU A 135 12.14 -3.54 10.78
C LEU A 135 12.02 -4.58 9.67
N LYS A 136 12.33 -4.16 8.45
CA LYS A 136 12.24 -4.98 7.22
C LYS A 136 13.58 -4.98 6.46
N PRO A 137 14.66 -5.57 7.02
CA PRO A 137 16.00 -5.46 6.42
C PRO A 137 16.10 -6.06 5.01
N HIS A 138 15.20 -6.96 4.64
CA HIS A 138 15.11 -7.58 3.31
C HIS A 138 14.44 -6.69 2.24
N LEU A 139 13.86 -5.54 2.64
CA LEU A 139 13.24 -4.60 1.73
C LEU A 139 14.12 -3.37 1.59
N SER A 140 14.27 -2.92 0.37
CA SER A 140 14.86 -1.62 0.04
C SER A 140 13.95 -0.88 -0.90
N SER A 141 13.92 0.43 -0.81
CA SER A 141 13.27 1.29 -1.78
C SER A 141 14.26 2.32 -2.28
N THR A 142 14.22 2.60 -3.57
CA THR A 142 15.01 3.69 -4.13
C THR A 142 14.33 5.03 -3.84
N PHE A 143 15.11 6.00 -3.48
CA PHE A 143 14.67 7.39 -3.41
C PHE A 143 15.74 8.29 -4.02
N LYS A 144 15.31 9.41 -4.59
CA LYS A 144 16.21 10.44 -5.08
C LYS A 144 15.75 11.78 -4.51
N VAL A 145 16.66 12.48 -3.86
CA VAL A 145 16.38 13.84 -3.38
C VAL A 145 16.77 14.80 -4.50
N SER A 146 15.85 15.67 -4.88
CA SER A 146 16.10 16.70 -5.87
C SER A 146 17.17 17.66 -5.37
N LYS A 147 18.10 18.04 -6.26
CA LYS A 147 19.07 19.12 -6.04
C LYS A 147 18.66 20.41 -6.77
N ASP A 148 17.41 20.50 -7.24
CA ASP A 148 16.91 21.68 -7.93
C ASP A 148 16.84 22.87 -6.97
N PRO A 149 17.55 23.98 -7.22
CA PRO A 149 17.52 25.14 -6.35
C PRO A 149 16.15 25.81 -6.26
N ARG A 150 15.32 25.65 -7.31
CA ARG A 150 13.94 26.15 -7.36
C ARG A 150 12.90 25.08 -7.03
N PHE A 151 13.30 24.05 -6.25
CA PHE A 151 12.39 22.93 -5.91
C PHE A 151 11.07 23.42 -5.28
N ALA A 152 11.15 24.35 -4.32
CA ALA A 152 9.97 24.82 -3.60
C ALA A 152 9.01 25.60 -4.52
N GLU A 153 9.52 26.44 -5.39
CA GLU A 153 8.78 27.22 -6.37
C GLU A 153 8.05 26.31 -7.37
N LYS A 154 8.80 25.42 -8.04
CA LYS A 154 8.26 24.50 -9.04
C LYS A 154 7.27 23.50 -8.44
N ALA A 155 7.55 22.99 -7.22
CA ALA A 155 6.61 22.11 -6.53
C ALA A 155 5.32 22.84 -6.13
N ALA A 156 5.40 24.11 -5.73
CA ALA A 156 4.23 24.93 -5.41
C ALA A 156 3.39 25.21 -6.66
N ASP A 157 4.02 25.54 -7.78
CA ASP A 157 3.38 25.79 -9.07
C ASP A 157 2.61 24.54 -9.55
N VAL A 158 3.29 23.39 -9.67
CA VAL A 158 2.67 22.12 -10.11
C VAL A 158 1.53 21.67 -9.19
N VAL A 159 1.75 21.69 -7.88
CA VAL A 159 0.72 21.27 -6.91
C VAL A 159 -0.43 22.28 -6.88
N GLY A 160 -0.15 23.56 -7.10
CA GLY A 160 -1.17 24.59 -7.24
C GLY A 160 -2.15 24.25 -8.38
N LEU A 161 -1.63 23.85 -9.54
CA LEU A 161 -2.43 23.42 -10.68
C LEU A 161 -3.30 22.18 -10.41
N TYR A 162 -2.81 21.25 -9.58
CA TYR A 162 -3.59 20.05 -9.21
C TYR A 162 -4.72 20.35 -8.22
N LEU A 163 -4.48 21.26 -7.26
CA LEU A 163 -5.44 21.57 -6.21
C LEU A 163 -6.42 22.67 -6.61
N ASN A 164 -5.96 23.64 -7.41
CA ASN A 164 -6.73 24.80 -7.82
C ASN A 164 -6.46 25.10 -9.31
N PRO A 165 -6.98 24.29 -10.24
CA PRO A 165 -6.77 24.52 -11.66
C PRO A 165 -7.39 25.85 -12.09
N PRO A 166 -6.76 26.58 -13.02
CA PRO A 166 -7.29 27.83 -13.54
C PRO A 166 -8.68 27.66 -14.19
N ALA A 167 -9.57 28.60 -13.97
CA ALA A 167 -10.88 28.58 -14.60
C ALA A 167 -10.76 28.65 -16.15
N ARG A 168 -11.54 27.86 -16.86
CA ARG A 168 -11.57 27.79 -18.34
C ARG A 168 -10.24 27.32 -18.98
N ALA A 169 -9.41 26.59 -18.23
CA ALA A 169 -8.18 25.99 -18.74
C ALA A 169 -8.18 24.47 -18.51
N VAL A 170 -7.41 23.76 -19.30
CA VAL A 170 -7.16 22.32 -19.12
C VAL A 170 -5.75 22.13 -18.58
N VAL A 171 -5.62 21.43 -17.47
CA VAL A 171 -4.33 21.03 -16.90
C VAL A 171 -3.98 19.64 -17.40
N ILE A 172 -2.82 19.54 -18.05
CA ILE A 172 -2.30 18.32 -18.66
C ILE A 172 -1.03 17.91 -17.94
N SER A 173 -0.93 16.66 -17.58
CA SER A 173 0.30 16.03 -17.10
C SER A 173 0.89 15.22 -18.26
N LEU A 174 2.05 15.60 -18.77
CA LEU A 174 2.66 15.05 -19.98
C LEU A 174 4.03 14.45 -19.68
N ASP A 175 4.32 13.28 -20.27
CA ASP A 175 5.64 12.65 -20.21
C ASP A 175 5.80 11.59 -21.31
N GLU A 176 7.02 11.02 -21.42
CA GLU A 176 7.35 9.94 -22.33
C GLU A 176 7.65 8.64 -21.59
N LYS A 177 6.93 7.58 -21.95
CA LYS A 177 7.35 6.23 -21.63
C LYS A 177 8.26 5.71 -22.73
N THR A 178 9.56 5.87 -22.52
CA THR A 178 10.57 5.48 -23.50
C THR A 178 10.85 3.98 -23.50
N GLN A 179 11.33 3.47 -24.65
CA GLN A 179 11.86 2.12 -24.81
C GLN A 179 10.91 0.99 -24.35
N VAL A 180 9.63 1.12 -24.63
CA VAL A 180 8.67 0.03 -24.40
C VAL A 180 9.02 -1.10 -25.36
N GLN A 181 9.45 -2.24 -24.80
CA GLN A 181 9.98 -3.36 -25.60
C GLN A 181 8.86 -4.25 -26.13
N ALA A 182 8.93 -4.58 -27.42
CA ALA A 182 8.14 -5.66 -28.03
C ALA A 182 8.82 -6.98 -27.68
N LEU A 183 8.44 -7.57 -26.56
CA LEU A 183 8.94 -8.87 -26.07
C LEU A 183 8.02 -9.98 -26.57
N ASP A 184 8.57 -10.91 -27.33
CA ASP A 184 7.87 -12.11 -27.79
C ASP A 184 8.40 -13.32 -27.05
N ARG A 185 7.53 -14.00 -26.31
CA ARG A 185 7.93 -15.14 -25.50
C ARG A 185 8.08 -16.38 -26.37
N THR A 186 9.14 -17.15 -26.12
CA THR A 186 9.48 -18.35 -26.90
C THR A 186 8.47 -19.49 -26.77
N GLN A 187 7.65 -19.46 -25.72
CA GLN A 187 6.61 -20.47 -25.47
C GLN A 187 5.29 -19.80 -25.05
N PRO A 188 4.15 -20.41 -25.35
CA PRO A 188 2.85 -19.95 -24.88
C PRO A 188 2.77 -19.87 -23.35
N MET A 189 2.04 -18.91 -22.85
CA MET A 189 1.77 -18.79 -21.43
C MET A 189 0.85 -19.91 -20.96
N LEU A 190 1.17 -20.50 -19.81
CA LEU A 190 0.29 -21.46 -19.16
C LEU A 190 -0.80 -20.70 -18.38
N PRO A 191 -2.08 -20.95 -18.66
CA PRO A 191 -3.16 -20.20 -18.04
C PRO A 191 -3.28 -20.51 -16.55
N MET A 192 -3.85 -19.58 -15.81
CA MET A 192 -4.18 -19.74 -14.40
C MET A 192 -5.22 -20.87 -14.21
N ARG A 193 -5.03 -21.68 -13.17
CA ARG A 193 -5.98 -22.73 -12.72
C ARG A 193 -6.16 -22.62 -11.20
N PRO A 194 -7.23 -23.17 -10.63
CA PRO A 194 -7.38 -23.24 -9.17
C PRO A 194 -6.15 -23.87 -8.52
N GLY A 195 -5.55 -23.17 -7.55
CA GLY A 195 -4.30 -23.58 -6.88
C GLY A 195 -3.01 -23.37 -7.67
N GLN A 196 -3.07 -22.86 -8.91
CA GLN A 196 -1.91 -22.58 -9.76
C GLN A 196 -2.00 -21.18 -10.37
N ILE A 197 -0.96 -20.37 -10.16
CA ILE A 197 -0.84 -19.07 -10.80
C ILE A 197 -0.50 -19.24 -12.30
N GLU A 198 -0.81 -18.22 -13.10
CA GLU A 198 -0.32 -18.11 -14.47
C GLU A 198 1.21 -18.22 -14.51
N ARG A 199 1.73 -18.98 -15.49
CA ARG A 199 3.17 -19.15 -15.68
C ARG A 199 3.57 -18.77 -17.11
N HIS A 200 4.71 -18.15 -17.23
CA HIS A 200 5.32 -17.81 -18.52
C HIS A 200 6.80 -18.17 -18.51
N THR A 201 7.35 -18.45 -19.69
CA THR A 201 8.79 -18.63 -19.84
C THR A 201 9.53 -17.33 -19.55
N HIS A 202 10.76 -17.43 -19.07
CA HIS A 202 11.66 -16.28 -18.91
C HIS A 202 12.35 -15.92 -20.23
N ASP A 203 12.39 -16.85 -21.20
CA ASP A 203 13.00 -16.63 -22.52
C ASP A 203 12.08 -15.82 -23.42
N TYR A 204 12.67 -14.88 -24.15
CA TYR A 204 11.95 -14.02 -25.08
C TYR A 204 12.85 -13.50 -26.20
N HIS A 205 12.26 -13.20 -27.34
CA HIS A 205 12.86 -12.44 -28.45
C HIS A 205 12.53 -10.96 -28.27
N ARG A 206 13.50 -10.08 -28.59
CA ARG A 206 13.31 -8.63 -28.60
C ARG A 206 13.06 -8.16 -30.01
N ASN A 207 11.84 -7.73 -30.32
CA ASN A 207 11.42 -7.30 -31.65
C ASN A 207 11.45 -5.77 -31.81
N GLY A 208 12.28 -5.10 -31.00
CA GLY A 208 12.51 -3.67 -31.01
C GLY A 208 11.69 -2.91 -29.95
N VAL A 209 11.75 -1.59 -29.99
CA VAL A 209 11.15 -0.68 -29.01
C VAL A 209 10.20 0.31 -29.66
N VAL A 210 9.32 0.86 -28.85
CA VAL A 210 8.37 1.93 -29.18
C VAL A 210 8.38 2.92 -28.03
N ASP A 211 8.36 4.21 -28.32
CA ASP A 211 8.18 5.25 -27.33
C ASP A 211 6.72 5.70 -27.34
N LEU A 212 6.19 6.04 -26.18
CA LEU A 212 4.81 6.51 -25.99
C LEU A 212 4.83 7.88 -25.33
N TYR A 213 4.45 8.91 -26.06
CA TYR A 213 4.01 10.18 -25.45
C TYR A 213 2.61 10.01 -24.89
N ALA A 214 2.38 10.47 -23.69
CA ALA A 214 1.06 10.49 -23.07
C ALA A 214 0.80 11.82 -22.35
N ALA A 215 -0.38 12.37 -22.58
CA ALA A 215 -0.90 13.58 -21.98
C ALA A 215 -2.17 13.22 -21.20
N LEU A 216 -2.07 13.22 -19.88
CA LEU A 216 -3.16 12.95 -18.95
C LEU A 216 -3.87 14.25 -18.60
N GLU A 217 -5.13 14.36 -18.93
CA GLU A 217 -6.00 15.45 -18.47
C GLU A 217 -6.32 15.26 -16.97
N VAL A 218 -5.84 16.16 -16.12
CA VAL A 218 -5.90 16.04 -14.67
C VAL A 218 -7.31 15.95 -14.13
N ALA A 219 -8.22 16.75 -14.70
CA ALA A 219 -9.60 16.86 -14.22
C ALA A 219 -10.45 15.62 -14.55
N THR A 220 -10.25 15.01 -15.72
CA THR A 220 -11.10 13.92 -16.22
C THR A 220 -10.44 12.56 -16.13
N GLY A 221 -9.10 12.52 -16.08
CA GLY A 221 -8.31 11.28 -16.18
C GLY A 221 -8.18 10.75 -17.61
N ARG A 222 -8.70 11.45 -18.63
CA ARG A 222 -8.54 11.08 -20.04
C ARG A 222 -7.09 11.18 -20.46
N VAL A 223 -6.65 10.31 -21.37
CA VAL A 223 -5.29 10.28 -21.87
C VAL A 223 -5.27 10.40 -23.38
N VAL A 224 -4.58 11.42 -23.88
CA VAL A 224 -4.17 11.48 -25.29
C VAL A 224 -2.79 10.87 -25.41
N GLY A 225 -2.61 9.88 -26.26
CA GLY A 225 -1.31 9.22 -26.40
C GLY A 225 -0.93 8.95 -27.86
N GLN A 226 0.37 9.02 -28.13
CA GLN A 226 0.94 8.79 -29.46
C GLN A 226 2.20 7.92 -29.36
N CYS A 227 2.22 6.81 -30.10
CA CYS A 227 3.42 5.98 -30.21
C CYS A 227 4.34 6.52 -31.29
N THR A 228 5.63 6.71 -30.95
CA THR A 228 6.69 7.19 -31.85
C THR A 228 7.78 6.13 -32.02
N LYS A 229 8.73 6.38 -32.91
CA LYS A 229 9.94 5.56 -33.07
C LYS A 229 11.09 6.05 -32.18
N SER A 230 11.04 7.30 -31.79
CA SER A 230 12.05 8.02 -31.00
C SER A 230 11.36 9.08 -30.14
N HIS A 231 12.13 9.70 -29.25
CA HIS A 231 11.68 10.77 -28.36
C HIS A 231 12.54 12.02 -28.53
N THR A 232 12.68 12.46 -29.78
CA THR A 232 13.41 13.69 -30.12
C THR A 232 12.57 14.95 -29.87
N GLY A 233 13.19 16.12 -29.86
CA GLY A 233 12.46 17.40 -29.80
C GLY A 233 11.44 17.57 -30.94
N ALA A 234 11.73 17.03 -32.13
CA ALA A 234 10.79 17.04 -33.25
C ALA A 234 9.57 16.13 -32.99
N ASP A 235 9.78 14.94 -32.40
CA ASP A 235 8.68 14.04 -32.00
C ASP A 235 7.81 14.69 -30.92
N PHE A 236 8.43 15.32 -29.92
CA PHE A 236 7.74 16.07 -28.87
C PHE A 236 6.91 17.22 -29.46
N LEU A 237 7.51 18.04 -30.33
CA LEU A 237 6.81 19.13 -31.01
C LEU A 237 5.63 18.62 -31.86
N GLY A 238 5.81 17.50 -32.55
CA GLY A 238 4.76 16.81 -33.30
C GLY A 238 3.58 16.42 -32.40
N PHE A 239 3.88 15.86 -31.23
CA PHE A 239 2.89 15.51 -30.23
C PHE A 239 2.19 16.75 -29.64
N MET A 240 2.92 17.80 -29.30
CA MET A 240 2.36 19.06 -28.82
C MET A 240 1.42 19.71 -29.84
N LYS A 241 1.77 19.70 -31.12
CA LYS A 241 0.88 20.17 -32.20
C LYS A 241 -0.40 19.34 -32.29
N SER A 242 -0.32 18.04 -32.05
CA SER A 242 -1.49 17.15 -32.03
C SER A 242 -2.37 17.42 -30.81
N LEU A 243 -1.76 17.65 -29.65
CA LEU A 243 -2.45 18.02 -28.42
C LEU A 243 -3.14 19.37 -28.54
N ALA A 244 -2.47 20.38 -29.10
CA ALA A 244 -3.04 21.70 -29.36
C ALA A 244 -4.26 21.66 -30.27
N ARG A 245 -4.29 20.75 -31.24
CA ARG A 245 -5.46 20.52 -32.11
C ARG A 245 -6.61 19.80 -31.40
N ALA A 246 -6.32 18.93 -30.43
CA ALA A 246 -7.34 18.29 -29.63
C ALA A 246 -8.08 19.26 -28.69
N PHE A 247 -7.44 20.38 -28.33
CA PHE A 247 -8.00 21.44 -27.47
C PHE A 247 -7.90 22.82 -28.17
N PRO A 248 -8.67 23.10 -29.22
CA PRO A 248 -8.41 24.22 -30.13
C PRO A 248 -8.61 25.60 -29.53
N GLN A 249 -9.50 25.75 -28.55
CA GLN A 249 -9.89 27.06 -27.99
C GLN A 249 -9.62 27.19 -26.49
N THR A 250 -9.02 26.19 -25.87
CA THR A 250 -8.82 26.14 -24.42
C THR A 250 -7.38 26.46 -24.07
N ALA A 251 -7.16 27.22 -23.03
CA ALA A 251 -5.84 27.42 -22.45
C ALA A 251 -5.32 26.09 -21.90
N LEU A 252 -4.08 25.73 -22.22
CA LEU A 252 -3.44 24.49 -21.79
C LEU A 252 -2.32 24.82 -20.80
N HIS A 253 -2.42 24.28 -19.60
CA HIS A 253 -1.31 24.25 -18.64
C HIS A 253 -0.70 22.86 -18.66
N VAL A 254 0.51 22.74 -19.23
CA VAL A 254 1.17 21.46 -19.46
C VAL A 254 2.27 21.28 -18.45
N ILE A 255 2.11 20.28 -17.57
CA ILE A 255 3.09 19.88 -16.57
C ILE A 255 3.99 18.82 -17.20
N LEU A 256 5.29 19.04 -17.18
CA LEU A 256 6.31 18.19 -17.81
C LEU A 256 7.63 18.24 -17.04
N ASP A 257 8.53 17.33 -17.33
CA ASP A 257 9.87 17.33 -16.74
C ASP A 257 10.84 18.28 -17.46
N ASN A 258 12.07 18.43 -16.93
CA ASN A 258 13.08 19.30 -17.52
C ASN A 258 13.92 18.57 -18.58
N SER A 259 13.32 17.73 -19.42
CA SER A 259 14.04 17.11 -20.54
C SER A 259 14.51 18.17 -21.52
N SER A 260 15.73 17.98 -22.09
CA SER A 260 16.25 18.88 -23.13
C SER A 260 15.40 18.87 -24.40
N THR A 261 14.66 17.80 -24.66
CA THR A 261 13.72 17.67 -25.78
C THR A 261 12.56 18.65 -25.68
N HIS A 262 12.18 19.08 -24.47
CA HIS A 262 11.08 20.01 -24.20
C HIS A 262 11.47 21.49 -24.36
N SER A 263 12.76 21.81 -24.49
CA SER A 263 13.28 23.16 -24.56
C SER A 263 14.13 23.45 -25.81
N THR A 264 13.95 22.66 -26.87
CA THR A 264 14.65 22.91 -28.14
C THR A 264 14.21 24.25 -28.76
N PRO A 265 15.06 24.89 -29.59
CA PRO A 265 14.70 26.15 -30.23
C PRO A 265 13.37 26.11 -30.98
N ASP A 266 13.08 25.02 -31.69
CA ASP A 266 11.83 24.86 -32.43
C ASP A 266 10.60 24.78 -31.49
N VAL A 267 10.74 24.11 -30.34
CA VAL A 267 9.68 24.05 -29.32
C VAL A 267 9.46 25.43 -28.71
N GLN A 268 10.52 26.16 -28.40
CA GLN A 268 10.42 27.53 -27.84
C GLN A 268 9.78 28.50 -28.83
N ALA A 269 10.19 28.46 -30.11
CA ALA A 269 9.60 29.27 -31.15
C ALA A 269 8.12 28.96 -31.36
N TRP A 270 7.77 27.68 -31.35
CA TRP A 270 6.37 27.24 -31.45
C TRP A 270 5.55 27.70 -30.24
N LEU A 271 6.09 27.57 -29.02
CA LEU A 271 5.41 27.98 -27.80
C LEU A 271 5.18 29.50 -27.77
N ALA A 272 6.18 30.28 -28.19
CA ALA A 272 6.06 31.75 -28.29
C ALA A 272 4.96 32.21 -29.28
N ALA A 273 4.59 31.39 -30.26
CA ALA A 273 3.52 31.64 -31.20
C ALA A 273 2.13 31.11 -30.71
N HIS A 274 2.07 30.56 -29.48
CA HIS A 274 0.85 29.93 -28.97
C HIS A 274 0.57 30.35 -27.52
N ASP A 275 0.20 31.58 -27.31
CA ASP A 275 0.02 32.25 -25.99
C ASP A 275 -0.92 31.51 -25.02
N ARG A 276 -1.80 30.64 -25.55
CA ARG A 276 -2.71 29.83 -24.74
C ARG A 276 -2.08 28.58 -24.14
N ILE A 277 -0.80 28.28 -24.43
CA ILE A 277 -0.11 27.07 -23.96
C ILE A 277 1.01 27.47 -23.02
N HIS A 278 0.93 26.98 -21.79
CA HIS A 278 1.87 27.32 -20.71
C HIS A 278 2.54 26.06 -20.20
N PHE A 279 3.88 26.04 -20.18
CA PHE A 279 4.66 24.93 -19.64
C PHE A 279 4.99 25.15 -18.17
N HIS A 280 4.80 24.12 -17.37
CA HIS A 280 5.08 24.06 -15.94
C HIS A 280 6.04 22.90 -15.67
N PHE A 281 7.28 23.23 -15.34
CA PHE A 281 8.32 22.24 -15.20
C PHE A 281 8.35 21.67 -13.77
N THR A 282 8.34 20.33 -13.64
CA THR A 282 8.58 19.68 -12.36
C THR A 282 10.02 19.94 -11.88
N PRO A 283 10.32 19.90 -10.58
CA PRO A 283 11.69 19.98 -10.10
C PRO A 283 12.52 18.81 -10.65
N THR A 284 13.77 19.05 -10.97
CA THR A 284 14.70 18.03 -11.44
C THR A 284 14.74 16.84 -10.49
N SER A 285 14.67 15.63 -11.02
CA SER A 285 14.59 14.37 -10.23
C SER A 285 13.37 14.25 -9.31
N ALA A 286 12.26 14.87 -9.67
CA ALA A 286 10.99 14.79 -8.98
C ALA A 286 9.84 14.39 -9.92
N SER A 287 10.08 13.42 -10.83
CA SER A 287 9.09 12.91 -11.78
C SER A 287 7.81 12.41 -11.10
N TRP A 288 7.89 11.95 -9.85
CA TRP A 288 6.73 11.55 -9.05
C TRP A 288 5.70 12.69 -8.84
N LEU A 289 6.06 13.94 -9.08
CA LEU A 289 5.12 15.06 -9.14
C LEU A 289 4.29 15.07 -10.44
N ASN A 290 4.75 14.37 -11.48
CA ASN A 290 4.04 14.27 -12.75
C ASN A 290 3.04 13.11 -12.70
N GLN A 291 1.73 13.43 -12.67
CA GLN A 291 0.67 12.41 -12.49
C GLN A 291 0.61 11.36 -13.60
N VAL A 292 1.07 11.67 -14.81
CA VAL A 292 1.10 10.71 -15.93
C VAL A 292 1.99 9.50 -15.64
N GLU A 293 2.98 9.62 -14.75
CA GLU A 293 3.79 8.49 -14.28
C GLU A 293 2.94 7.43 -13.56
N GLY A 294 1.90 7.86 -12.86
CA GLY A 294 0.88 6.97 -12.29
C GLY A 294 0.18 6.16 -13.37
N PHE A 295 -0.23 6.82 -14.45
CA PHE A 295 -0.82 6.14 -15.62
C PHE A 295 0.15 5.16 -16.26
N PHE A 296 1.42 5.51 -16.48
CA PHE A 296 2.44 4.60 -17.01
C PHE A 296 2.65 3.37 -16.14
N SER A 297 2.61 3.54 -14.84
CA SER A 297 2.70 2.42 -13.89
C SER A 297 1.50 1.46 -14.02
N ILE A 298 0.30 2.00 -14.19
CA ILE A 298 -0.94 1.22 -14.40
C ILE A 298 -0.91 0.52 -15.75
N LEU A 299 -0.59 1.22 -16.85
CA LEU A 299 -0.42 0.66 -18.19
C LEU A 299 0.55 -0.53 -18.18
N THR A 300 1.72 -0.34 -17.56
CA THR A 300 2.75 -1.40 -17.45
C THR A 300 2.21 -2.62 -16.72
N ARG A 301 1.59 -2.42 -15.57
CA ARG A 301 1.14 -3.50 -14.70
C ARG A 301 -0.08 -4.24 -15.26
N ARG A 302 -1.05 -3.51 -15.83
CA ARG A 302 -2.32 -4.08 -16.28
C ARG A 302 -2.29 -4.59 -17.72
N SER A 303 -1.37 -4.08 -18.55
CA SER A 303 -1.40 -4.30 -19.98
C SER A 303 -0.08 -4.88 -20.53
N LEU A 304 1.05 -4.21 -20.29
CA LEU A 304 2.30 -4.58 -20.97
C LEU A 304 3.01 -5.80 -20.35
N ARG A 305 3.01 -5.90 -19.01
CA ARG A 305 3.87 -6.84 -18.28
C ARG A 305 3.62 -8.33 -18.59
N ARG A 306 2.38 -8.69 -18.93
CA ARG A 306 1.96 -10.08 -19.14
C ARG A 306 1.63 -10.41 -20.60
N THR A 307 1.87 -9.50 -21.52
CA THR A 307 1.53 -9.65 -22.94
C THR A 307 2.79 -9.93 -23.76
N SER A 308 2.67 -10.78 -24.77
CA SER A 308 3.71 -11.08 -25.74
C SER A 308 3.44 -10.29 -27.03
N PHE A 309 4.50 -9.72 -27.61
CA PHE A 309 4.41 -8.85 -28.79
C PHE A 309 5.37 -9.32 -29.87
N PRO A 310 4.89 -10.05 -30.89
CA PRO A 310 5.75 -10.56 -31.97
C PRO A 310 6.30 -9.45 -32.89
N THR A 311 5.72 -8.24 -32.85
CA THR A 311 6.20 -7.10 -33.64
C THR A 311 5.98 -5.77 -32.92
N LYS A 312 6.74 -4.73 -33.33
CA LYS A 312 6.48 -3.35 -32.90
C LYS A 312 5.07 -2.87 -33.26
N THR A 313 4.55 -3.32 -34.38
CA THR A 313 3.19 -2.97 -34.85
C THR A 313 2.13 -3.55 -33.92
N SER A 314 2.28 -4.80 -33.49
CA SER A 314 1.36 -5.41 -32.52
C SER A 314 1.41 -4.70 -31.17
N LEU A 315 2.59 -4.30 -30.70
CA LEU A 315 2.75 -3.50 -29.48
C LEU A 315 2.06 -2.13 -29.60
N LYS A 316 2.27 -1.40 -30.71
CA LYS A 316 1.61 -0.10 -30.94
C LYS A 316 0.09 -0.23 -30.93
N ARG A 317 -0.46 -1.20 -31.67
CA ARG A 317 -1.90 -1.48 -31.69
C ARG A 317 -2.44 -1.76 -30.28
N HIS A 318 -1.74 -2.60 -29.52
CA HIS A 318 -2.11 -2.95 -28.17
C HIS A 318 -2.14 -1.73 -27.23
N ILE A 319 -1.15 -0.83 -27.32
CA ILE A 319 -1.12 0.42 -26.57
C ILE A 319 -2.31 1.32 -26.97
N GLN A 320 -2.59 1.47 -28.27
CA GLN A 320 -3.71 2.28 -28.78
C GLN A 320 -5.04 1.72 -28.32
N ASP A 321 -5.21 0.39 -28.33
CA ASP A 321 -6.42 -0.27 -27.83
C ASP A 321 -6.59 -0.07 -26.31
N TYR A 322 -5.50 -0.10 -25.55
CA TYR A 322 -5.53 0.21 -24.12
C TYR A 322 -5.94 1.65 -23.86
N LEU A 323 -5.39 2.63 -24.57
CA LEU A 323 -5.73 4.05 -24.45
C LEU A 323 -7.21 4.30 -24.76
N ARG A 324 -7.75 3.65 -25.81
CA ARG A 324 -9.16 3.76 -26.18
C ARG A 324 -10.05 3.24 -25.04
N ARG A 325 -9.78 2.02 -24.53
CA ARG A 325 -10.53 1.41 -23.41
C ARG A 325 -10.40 2.20 -22.13
N TRP A 326 -9.21 2.74 -21.84
CA TRP A 326 -9.00 3.63 -20.69
C TRP A 326 -9.92 4.85 -20.76
N ASN A 327 -10.07 5.44 -21.95
CA ASN A 327 -10.89 6.64 -22.17
C ASN A 327 -12.40 6.38 -22.23
N GLU A 328 -12.85 5.12 -22.28
CA GLU A 328 -14.27 4.76 -22.14
C GLU A 328 -14.79 5.03 -20.71
N ASP A 329 -13.95 4.81 -19.69
CA ASP A 329 -14.27 5.05 -18.27
C ASP A 329 -13.00 5.60 -17.55
N PRO A 330 -12.60 6.85 -17.85
CA PRO A 330 -11.40 7.43 -17.31
C PRO A 330 -11.59 7.82 -15.85
N THR A 331 -10.60 7.55 -15.01
CA THR A 331 -10.63 7.92 -13.60
C THR A 331 -9.50 8.91 -13.30
N PRO A 332 -9.80 10.12 -12.82
CA PRO A 332 -8.80 11.11 -12.49
C PRO A 332 -7.96 10.67 -11.27
N PHE A 333 -6.68 11.08 -11.26
CA PHE A 333 -5.84 10.92 -10.10
C PHE A 333 -6.04 12.08 -9.13
N VAL A 334 -6.49 11.79 -7.91
CA VAL A 334 -6.72 12.82 -6.90
C VAL A 334 -5.42 13.14 -6.17
N TRP A 335 -4.95 14.37 -6.30
CA TRP A 335 -3.80 14.86 -5.54
C TRP A 335 -4.22 15.31 -4.14
N THR A 336 -3.53 14.82 -3.10
CA THR A 336 -3.91 15.09 -1.70
C THR A 336 -2.86 15.83 -0.88
N LYS A 337 -1.58 15.83 -1.32
CA LYS A 337 -0.51 16.48 -0.56
C LYS A 337 -0.38 17.96 -0.90
N SER A 338 -0.34 18.82 0.11
CA SER A 338 -0.04 20.24 -0.09
C SER A 338 1.43 20.47 -0.48
N ALA A 339 1.69 21.54 -1.23
CA ALA A 339 3.04 21.97 -1.58
C ALA A 339 3.92 22.20 -0.34
N HIS A 340 3.37 22.79 0.72
CA HIS A 340 4.06 23.00 1.98
C HIS A 340 4.58 21.70 2.59
N THR A 341 3.75 20.65 2.61
CA THR A 341 4.15 19.32 3.11
C THR A 341 5.28 18.73 2.28
N ILE A 342 5.22 18.85 0.96
CA ILE A 342 6.23 18.35 0.03
C ILE A 342 7.57 19.07 0.26
N VAL A 343 7.57 20.39 0.34
CA VAL A 343 8.78 21.21 0.55
C VAL A 343 9.40 20.92 1.92
N ARG A 344 8.58 20.79 2.97
CA ARG A 344 9.03 20.41 4.32
C ARG A 344 9.70 19.04 4.32
N ASP A 345 9.07 18.04 3.70
CA ASP A 345 9.60 16.68 3.62
C ASP A 345 10.89 16.62 2.80
N HIS A 346 10.97 17.39 1.73
CA HIS A 346 12.19 17.54 0.91
C HIS A 346 13.35 18.12 1.74
N ARG A 347 13.16 19.24 2.44
CA ARG A 347 14.17 19.85 3.34
C ARG A 347 14.63 18.87 4.42
N ARG A 348 13.70 18.12 5.01
CA ARG A 348 14.00 17.09 6.00
C ARG A 348 14.87 15.96 5.43
N ASN A 349 14.64 15.55 4.20
CA ASN A 349 15.43 14.51 3.53
C ASN A 349 16.84 15.01 3.21
N ILE A 350 17.01 16.25 2.74
CA ILE A 350 18.33 16.87 2.56
C ILE A 350 19.11 16.89 3.87
N ALA A 351 18.49 17.36 4.96
CA ALA A 351 19.15 17.43 6.26
C ALA A 351 19.53 16.05 6.82
N ARG A 352 18.77 14.99 6.48
CA ARG A 352 19.14 13.61 6.83
C ARG A 352 20.36 13.12 6.04
N MET A 353 20.41 13.40 4.75
CA MET A 353 21.55 13.01 3.90
C MET A 353 22.85 13.66 4.36
N SER A 354 22.84 14.96 4.60
CA SER A 354 24.03 15.70 5.08
C SER A 354 24.57 15.17 6.43
N ARG A 355 23.70 14.61 7.28
CA ARG A 355 24.12 13.97 8.55
C ARG A 355 24.70 12.57 8.38
N MET A 356 24.49 11.93 7.24
CA MET A 356 25.02 10.57 6.95
C MET A 356 26.36 10.62 6.21
N GLU A 357 26.75 11.79 5.68
CA GLU A 357 28.02 12.03 4.99
C GLU A 357 29.16 12.39 5.99
N HIS A 358 28.82 12.59 7.27
CA HIS A 358 29.73 12.82 8.40
C HIS A 358 29.66 11.64 9.40
#